data_e26cfe174ce6315b03c898c015bb4f3e
#
_entry.id   e26cfe174ce6315b03c898c015bb4f3e
#
_cell.length_a   1.000
_cell.length_b   1.000
_cell.length_c   1.000
_cell.angle_alpha   90.00
_cell.angle_beta   90.00
_cell.angle_gamma   90.00
#
_symmetry.space_group_name_H-M   'P 1'
#
loop_
_entity.id
_entity.type
_entity.pdbx_description
1 polymer ?
#
loop_
_entity_poly.entity_id
_entity_poly.type
_entity_poly.pdbx_seq_one_letter_code
_entity_poly.pdbx_strand_id
1 'polypeptide(L)'
;MKTLLKLCPNGKVQGIDYSAVSVEKARKVNARAIAAGRCTVQQASVAELPFEAERFDVVTAFETVYFWPELAQNFREVYRVLKPGGVFFICNEANGETTKDDKWTQIIDGMTIYKDSQLKTFLEQAGFQNIQIHKRKNWLCVTAQK
;
A
#
# COMPACT_ATOMS: atom_id res chain seq x y z
N MET A 1 9.75 3.74 -2.96
CA MET A 1 10.03 5.14 -2.52
C MET A 1 10.82 5.96 -3.54
N LYS A 2 11.98 5.52 -4.08
CA LYS A 2 12.73 6.31 -5.09
C LYS A 2 11.90 6.77 -6.28
N THR A 3 11.04 5.92 -6.82
CA THR A 3 10.14 6.25 -7.93
C THR A 3 9.14 7.34 -7.52
N LEU A 4 8.52 7.21 -6.36
CA LEU A 4 7.57 8.21 -5.84
C LEU A 4 8.26 9.57 -5.64
N LEU A 5 9.48 9.60 -5.09
CA LEU A 5 10.26 10.84 -4.93
C LEU A 5 10.60 11.53 -6.26
N LYS A 6 10.72 10.76 -7.35
CA LYS A 6 10.91 11.32 -8.71
C LYS A 6 9.59 11.87 -9.28
N LEU A 7 8.49 11.14 -9.07
CA LEU A 7 7.17 11.55 -9.56
C LEU A 7 6.61 12.76 -8.80
N CYS A 8 7.03 12.95 -7.55
CA CYS A 8 6.61 14.06 -6.70
C CYS A 8 7.79 15.00 -6.39
N PRO A 9 8.33 15.76 -7.36
CA PRO A 9 9.57 16.55 -7.19
C PRO A 9 9.46 17.58 -6.06
N ASN A 10 8.28 18.15 -5.84
CA ASN A 10 7.99 19.14 -4.79
C ASN A 10 7.30 18.52 -3.56
N GLY A 11 6.96 17.23 -3.61
CA GLY A 11 6.26 16.53 -2.54
C GLY A 11 7.18 15.89 -1.52
N LYS A 12 6.58 15.38 -0.45
CA LYS A 12 7.23 14.54 0.56
C LYS A 12 6.71 13.11 0.46
N VAL A 13 7.59 12.14 0.66
CA VAL A 13 7.23 10.72 0.66
C VAL A 13 7.49 10.15 2.05
N GLN A 14 6.47 9.54 2.65
CA GLN A 14 6.57 8.83 3.91
C GLN A 14 6.38 7.34 3.67
N GLY A 15 7.20 6.51 4.27
CA GLY A 15 7.11 5.06 4.18
C GLY A 15 7.05 4.43 5.55
N ILE A 16 6.27 3.37 5.65
CA ILE A 16 6.25 2.50 6.82
C ILE A 16 6.53 1.06 6.40
N ASP A 17 7.05 0.30 7.32
CA ASP A 17 7.16 -1.15 7.23
C ASP A 17 7.12 -1.71 8.66
N TYR A 18 6.50 -2.88 8.86
CA TYR A 18 6.49 -3.53 10.17
C TYR A 18 7.84 -4.14 10.53
N SER A 19 8.67 -4.46 9.52
CA SER A 19 10.01 -5.03 9.67
C SER A 19 11.06 -3.96 9.93
N ALA A 20 11.70 -3.99 11.09
CA ALA A 20 12.82 -3.11 11.43
C ALA A 20 13.97 -3.20 10.40
N VAL A 21 14.24 -4.41 9.88
CA VAL A 21 15.27 -4.66 8.87
C VAL A 21 14.93 -3.96 7.55
N SER A 22 13.68 -4.05 7.11
CA SER A 22 13.19 -3.36 5.90
C SER A 22 13.26 -1.85 6.06
N VAL A 23 12.89 -1.33 7.22
CA VAL A 23 12.99 0.10 7.56
C VAL A 23 14.43 0.58 7.48
N GLU A 24 15.38 -0.14 8.09
CA GLU A 24 16.79 0.22 8.05
C GLU A 24 17.33 0.24 6.62
N LYS A 25 17.04 -0.80 5.83
CA LYS A 25 17.40 -0.88 4.42
C LYS A 25 16.80 0.28 3.62
N ALA A 26 15.53 0.57 3.83
CA ALA A 26 14.85 1.68 3.16
C ALA A 26 15.45 3.03 3.53
N ARG A 27 15.82 3.26 4.79
CA ARG A 27 16.52 4.47 5.23
C ARG A 27 17.87 4.63 4.54
N LYS A 28 18.69 3.58 4.49
CA LYS A 28 19.99 3.59 3.80
C LYS A 28 19.83 3.96 2.31
N VAL A 29 18.87 3.33 1.64
CA VAL A 29 18.62 3.54 0.20
C VAL A 29 18.11 4.95 -0.11
N ASN A 30 17.40 5.60 0.83
CA ASN A 30 16.81 6.92 0.65
C ASN A 30 17.51 8.03 1.47
N ALA A 31 18.74 7.77 1.98
CA ALA A 31 19.44 8.66 2.91
C ALA A 31 19.55 10.11 2.41
N ARG A 32 19.85 10.31 1.11
CA ARG A 32 19.93 11.65 0.52
C ARG A 32 18.60 12.40 0.55
N ALA A 33 17.49 11.71 0.28
CA ALA A 33 16.16 12.33 0.32
C ALA A 33 15.71 12.60 1.77
N ILE A 34 16.12 11.76 2.71
CA ILE A 34 15.88 11.95 4.14
C ILE A 34 16.64 13.18 4.64
N ALA A 35 17.93 13.30 4.33
CA ALA A 35 18.74 14.46 4.69
C ALA A 35 18.18 15.78 4.11
N ALA A 36 17.57 15.71 2.93
CA ALA A 36 16.90 16.85 2.28
C ALA A 36 15.48 17.13 2.84
N GLY A 37 15.01 16.42 3.88
CA GLY A 37 13.68 16.59 4.47
C GLY A 37 12.50 16.17 3.57
N ARG A 38 12.77 15.42 2.48
CA ARG A 38 11.76 14.99 1.50
C ARG A 38 11.26 13.57 1.70
N CYS A 39 11.92 12.81 2.57
CA CYS A 39 11.58 11.41 2.82
C CYS A 39 11.66 11.09 4.31
N THR A 40 10.70 10.33 4.82
CA THR A 40 10.80 9.69 6.13
C THR A 40 10.47 8.22 6.00
N VAL A 41 11.11 7.39 6.83
CA VAL A 41 10.81 5.96 6.93
C VAL A 41 10.79 5.57 8.39
N GLN A 42 9.70 4.94 8.83
CA GLN A 42 9.55 4.50 10.21
C GLN A 42 8.97 3.10 10.31
N GLN A 43 9.25 2.43 11.41
CA GLN A 43 8.62 1.15 11.70
C GLN A 43 7.21 1.39 12.22
N ALA A 44 6.22 0.80 11.55
CA ALA A 44 4.83 0.87 11.95
C ALA A 44 4.01 -0.23 11.27
N SER A 45 2.83 -0.51 11.82
CA SER A 45 1.84 -1.40 11.22
C SER A 45 0.79 -0.59 10.46
N VAL A 46 0.25 -1.18 9.39
CA VAL A 46 -0.91 -0.63 8.67
C VAL A 46 -2.19 -0.68 9.51
N ALA A 47 -2.24 -1.57 10.52
CA ALA A 47 -3.38 -1.69 11.42
C ALA A 47 -3.59 -0.43 12.30
N GLU A 48 -2.51 0.34 12.52
CA GLU A 48 -2.53 1.61 13.24
C GLU A 48 -1.48 2.53 12.62
N LEU A 49 -1.92 3.33 11.65
CA LEU A 49 -1.03 4.25 10.95
C LEU A 49 -0.66 5.44 11.84
N PRO A 50 0.64 5.71 12.07
CA PRO A 50 1.11 6.78 12.97
C PRO A 50 1.04 8.16 12.29
N PHE A 51 -0.10 8.45 11.69
CA PHE A 51 -0.34 9.69 10.96
C PHE A 51 -1.70 10.28 11.33
N GLU A 52 -1.77 11.60 11.32
CA GLU A 52 -3.02 12.34 11.44
C GLU A 52 -3.98 11.99 10.29
N ALA A 53 -5.28 12.19 10.54
CA ALA A 53 -6.29 12.09 9.49
C ALA A 53 -6.04 13.14 8.39
N GLU A 54 -6.46 12.82 7.17
CA GLU A 54 -6.46 13.75 6.03
C GLU A 54 -5.08 14.36 5.71
N ARG A 55 -4.04 13.54 5.85
CA ARG A 55 -2.65 13.98 5.67
C ARG A 55 -2.13 13.80 4.25
N PHE A 56 -2.54 12.74 3.55
CA PHE A 56 -1.94 12.32 2.29
C PHE A 56 -2.84 12.56 1.09
N ASP A 57 -2.25 13.01 0.00
CA ASP A 57 -2.93 13.11 -1.30
C ASP A 57 -3.01 11.74 -1.98
N VAL A 58 -1.98 10.89 -1.74
CA VAL A 58 -1.88 9.54 -2.29
C VAL A 58 -1.29 8.59 -1.25
N VAL A 59 -1.88 7.43 -1.08
CA VAL A 59 -1.30 6.29 -0.36
C VAL A 59 -1.07 5.15 -1.35
N THR A 60 0.04 4.45 -1.22
CA THR A 60 0.39 3.34 -2.12
C THR A 60 0.76 2.08 -1.35
N ALA A 61 0.31 0.93 -1.86
CA ALA A 61 0.68 -0.40 -1.37
C ALA A 61 1.19 -1.23 -2.56
N PHE A 62 2.50 -1.53 -2.58
CA PHE A 62 3.13 -2.36 -3.60
C PHE A 62 3.55 -3.68 -2.99
N GLU A 63 3.00 -4.79 -3.44
CA GLU A 63 3.36 -6.15 -3.00
C GLU A 63 3.24 -6.36 -1.47
N THR A 64 2.35 -5.63 -0.80
CA THR A 64 2.25 -5.64 0.67
C THR A 64 0.90 -6.08 1.19
N VAL A 65 -0.17 -5.86 0.43
CA VAL A 65 -1.56 -6.15 0.84
C VAL A 65 -1.77 -7.63 1.18
N TYR A 66 -0.96 -8.51 0.62
CA TYR A 66 -0.94 -9.94 0.93
C TYR A 66 -0.74 -10.27 2.42
N PHE A 67 -0.07 -9.38 3.14
CA PHE A 67 0.35 -9.57 4.53
C PHE A 67 -0.43 -8.69 5.51
N TRP A 68 -1.45 -7.99 5.03
CA TRP A 68 -2.24 -7.13 5.88
C TRP A 68 -3.28 -7.95 6.64
N PRO A 69 -3.23 -7.97 8.00
CA PRO A 69 -4.30 -8.59 8.78
C PRO A 69 -5.57 -7.77 8.66
N GLU A 70 -6.73 -8.35 8.94
CA GLU A 70 -8.01 -7.61 9.02
C GLU A 70 -8.19 -6.54 7.92
N LEU A 71 -8.14 -6.96 6.65
CA LEU A 71 -7.98 -6.07 5.48
C LEU A 71 -8.99 -4.91 5.45
N ALA A 72 -10.25 -5.16 5.81
CA ALA A 72 -11.28 -4.12 5.86
C ALA A 72 -10.95 -3.01 6.87
N GLN A 73 -10.39 -3.37 8.03
CA GLN A 73 -9.97 -2.40 9.05
C GLN A 73 -8.75 -1.61 8.58
N ASN A 74 -7.77 -2.28 7.98
CA ASN A 74 -6.57 -1.64 7.46
C ASN A 74 -6.89 -0.66 6.33
N PHE A 75 -7.87 -0.99 5.49
CA PHE A 75 -8.34 -0.05 4.46
C PHE A 75 -9.05 1.17 5.06
N ARG A 76 -9.75 1.04 6.20
CA ARG A 76 -10.29 2.20 6.94
C ARG A 76 -9.18 3.10 7.49
N GLU A 77 -8.06 2.53 7.97
CA GLU A 77 -6.91 3.33 8.38
C GLU A 77 -6.29 4.09 7.21
N VAL A 78 -6.16 3.45 6.03
CA VAL A 78 -5.73 4.15 4.81
C VAL A 78 -6.72 5.25 4.44
N TYR A 79 -8.02 4.97 4.49
CA TYR A 79 -9.07 5.97 4.24
C TYR A 79 -8.98 7.16 5.21
N ARG A 80 -8.75 6.90 6.49
CA ARG A 80 -8.61 7.93 7.52
C ARG A 80 -7.49 8.92 7.19
N VAL A 81 -6.32 8.42 6.82
CA VAL A 81 -5.14 9.28 6.57
C VAL A 81 -5.13 9.95 5.20
N LEU A 82 -5.98 9.52 4.27
CA LEU A 82 -6.15 10.20 2.99
C LEU A 82 -6.99 11.46 3.15
N LYS A 83 -6.62 12.52 2.43
CA LYS A 83 -7.43 13.73 2.27
C LYS A 83 -8.71 13.42 1.49
N PRO A 84 -9.78 14.23 1.64
CA PRO A 84 -10.92 14.20 0.72
C PRO A 84 -10.44 14.29 -0.74
N GLY A 85 -10.90 13.39 -1.60
CA GLY A 85 -10.45 13.28 -2.99
C GLY A 85 -9.08 12.59 -3.18
N GLY A 86 -8.40 12.21 -2.10
CA GLY A 86 -7.14 11.49 -2.14
C GLY A 86 -7.29 10.07 -2.69
N VAL A 87 -6.21 9.50 -3.20
CA VAL A 87 -6.23 8.22 -3.92
C VAL A 87 -5.42 7.16 -3.19
N PHE A 88 -6.00 5.99 -3.02
CA PHE A 88 -5.29 4.76 -2.64
C PHE A 88 -4.95 3.96 -3.89
N PHE A 89 -3.68 3.60 -4.04
CA PHE A 89 -3.17 2.79 -5.14
C PHE A 89 -2.58 1.48 -4.62
N ILE A 90 -3.13 0.36 -5.05
CA ILE A 90 -2.64 -1.00 -4.76
C ILE A 90 -2.04 -1.55 -6.05
N CYS A 91 -0.89 -2.22 -5.97
CA CYS A 91 -0.28 -2.92 -7.09
C CYS A 91 0.34 -4.22 -6.63
N ASN A 92 -0.18 -5.33 -7.14
CA ASN A 92 0.18 -6.69 -6.77
C ASN A 92 0.52 -7.50 -8.02
N GLU A 93 1.58 -8.34 -7.97
CA GLU A 93 1.91 -9.26 -9.06
C GLU A 93 0.97 -10.46 -9.09
N ALA A 94 0.59 -11.00 -7.94
CA ALA A 94 -0.37 -12.11 -7.83
C ALA A 94 -1.81 -11.57 -7.73
N ASN A 95 -2.73 -12.14 -8.51
CA ASN A 95 -4.12 -11.67 -8.62
C ASN A 95 -5.18 -12.72 -8.21
N GLY A 96 -4.75 -13.91 -7.76
CA GLY A 96 -5.63 -15.00 -7.32
C GLY A 96 -6.35 -15.73 -8.46
N GLU A 97 -5.92 -15.56 -9.70
CA GLU A 97 -6.55 -16.20 -10.87
C GLU A 97 -5.75 -17.38 -11.44
N THR A 98 -4.55 -17.60 -10.93
CA THR A 98 -3.66 -18.65 -11.45
C THR A 98 -3.31 -19.69 -10.39
N THR A 99 -3.13 -20.95 -10.83
CA THR A 99 -2.65 -22.04 -9.95
C THR A 99 -1.24 -21.79 -9.41
N LYS A 100 -0.49 -20.85 -9.98
CA LYS A 100 0.81 -20.43 -9.45
C LYS A 100 0.64 -19.61 -8.17
N ASP A 101 -0.45 -18.88 -8.04
CA ASP A 101 -0.75 -18.06 -6.87
C ASP A 101 -0.98 -18.95 -5.63
N ASP A 102 -1.62 -20.13 -5.82
CA ASP A 102 -1.84 -21.09 -4.74
C ASP A 102 -0.53 -21.61 -4.13
N LYS A 103 0.54 -21.73 -4.96
CA LYS A 103 1.85 -22.15 -4.47
C LYS A 103 2.49 -21.14 -3.54
N TRP A 104 2.31 -19.84 -3.81
CA TRP A 104 2.87 -18.78 -2.96
C TRP A 104 2.24 -18.77 -1.58
N THR A 105 0.92 -18.97 -1.49
CA THR A 105 0.21 -19.03 -0.20
C THR A 105 0.60 -20.26 0.63
N GLN A 106 1.09 -21.34 -0.02
CA GLN A 106 1.58 -22.55 0.66
C GLN A 106 3.03 -22.40 1.14
N ILE A 107 3.85 -21.58 0.46
CA ILE A 107 5.29 -21.44 0.72
C ILE A 107 5.56 -20.28 1.68
N ILE A 108 4.79 -19.20 1.57
CA ILE A 108 5.00 -17.98 2.35
C ILE A 108 3.94 -17.91 3.45
N ASP A 109 4.38 -18.10 4.69
CA ASP A 109 3.50 -18.04 5.84
C ASP A 109 2.86 -16.65 6.00
N GLY A 110 1.57 -16.63 6.33
CA GLY A 110 0.79 -15.40 6.49
C GLY A 110 0.43 -14.67 5.19
N MET A 111 0.77 -15.22 4.02
CA MET A 111 0.41 -14.63 2.73
C MET A 111 -1.02 -14.98 2.34
N THR A 112 -1.83 -13.98 2.02
CA THR A 112 -3.18 -14.13 1.44
C THR A 112 -3.25 -13.38 0.12
N ILE A 113 -3.59 -14.08 -0.97
CA ILE A 113 -3.77 -13.47 -2.29
C ILE A 113 -5.27 -13.18 -2.49
N TYR A 114 -5.59 -11.92 -2.66
CA TYR A 114 -6.96 -11.47 -2.85
C TYR A 114 -7.28 -11.29 -4.33
N LYS A 115 -8.44 -11.77 -4.76
CA LYS A 115 -9.00 -11.46 -6.08
C LYS A 115 -9.45 -10.00 -6.14
N ASP A 116 -9.53 -9.47 -7.34
CA ASP A 116 -10.01 -8.10 -7.59
C ASP A 116 -11.39 -7.82 -6.99
N SER A 117 -12.32 -8.77 -7.10
CA SER A 117 -13.66 -8.66 -6.52
C SER A 117 -13.64 -8.55 -4.98
N GLN A 118 -12.74 -9.28 -4.32
CA GLN A 118 -12.58 -9.21 -2.87
C GLN A 118 -11.98 -7.86 -2.45
N LEU A 119 -10.92 -7.41 -3.14
CA LEU A 119 -10.32 -6.09 -2.87
C LEU A 119 -11.35 -4.98 -3.06
N LYS A 120 -12.15 -5.05 -4.13
CA LYS A 120 -13.22 -4.09 -4.38
C LYS A 120 -14.22 -4.06 -3.24
N THR A 121 -14.71 -5.22 -2.79
CA THR A 121 -15.65 -5.30 -1.66
C THR A 121 -15.08 -4.69 -0.38
N PHE A 122 -13.82 -4.98 -0.03
CA PHE A 122 -13.19 -4.42 1.16
C PHE A 122 -12.96 -2.91 1.06
N LEU A 123 -12.63 -2.40 -0.14
CA LEU A 123 -12.49 -0.97 -0.38
C LEU A 123 -13.84 -0.24 -0.23
N GLU A 124 -14.93 -0.79 -0.79
CA GLU A 124 -16.28 -0.25 -0.64
C GLU A 124 -16.72 -0.23 0.83
N GLN A 125 -16.45 -1.31 1.58
CA GLN A 125 -16.72 -1.39 3.03
C GLN A 125 -15.92 -0.38 3.86
N ALA A 126 -14.74 0.02 3.38
CA ALA A 126 -13.93 1.05 4.00
C ALA A 126 -14.35 2.48 3.63
N GLY A 127 -15.30 2.66 2.70
CA GLY A 127 -15.84 3.96 2.28
C GLY A 127 -15.25 4.50 0.98
N PHE A 128 -14.35 3.78 0.32
CA PHE A 128 -13.77 4.21 -0.96
C PHE A 128 -14.80 4.18 -2.08
N GLN A 129 -14.64 5.13 -3.01
CA GLN A 129 -15.46 5.29 -4.22
C GLN A 129 -14.57 5.28 -5.47
N ASN A 130 -15.18 5.35 -6.64
CA ASN A 130 -14.48 5.42 -7.92
C ASN A 130 -13.38 4.36 -8.09
N ILE A 131 -13.69 3.11 -7.66
CA ILE A 131 -12.75 2.00 -7.67
C ILE A 131 -12.53 1.54 -9.11
N GLN A 132 -11.28 1.62 -9.58
CA GLN A 132 -10.87 1.16 -10.90
C GLN A 132 -9.89 0.00 -10.76
N ILE A 133 -10.09 -1.04 -11.57
CA ILE A 133 -9.29 -2.25 -11.57
C ILE A 133 -8.61 -2.39 -12.93
N HIS A 134 -7.28 -2.55 -12.89
CA HIS A 134 -6.48 -2.75 -14.08
C HIS A 134 -5.69 -4.05 -13.95
N LYS A 135 -5.86 -4.94 -14.92
CA LYS A 135 -5.14 -6.22 -15.00
C LYS A 135 -4.24 -6.26 -16.20
N ARG A 136 -3.02 -6.74 -16.02
CA ARG A 136 -2.09 -7.01 -17.12
C ARG A 136 -1.28 -8.25 -16.79
N LYS A 137 -1.55 -9.36 -17.47
CA LYS A 137 -0.99 -10.68 -17.14
C LYS A 137 -1.34 -11.02 -15.68
N ASN A 138 -0.34 -11.27 -14.83
CA ASN A 138 -0.53 -11.57 -13.41
C ASN A 138 -0.70 -10.31 -12.54
N TRP A 139 -0.37 -9.12 -13.07
CA TRP A 139 -0.44 -7.87 -12.33
C TRP A 139 -1.87 -7.41 -12.14
N LEU A 140 -2.18 -7.04 -10.92
CA LEU A 140 -3.42 -6.42 -10.49
C LEU A 140 -3.12 -5.07 -9.88
N CYS A 141 -3.59 -4.00 -10.52
CA CYS A 141 -3.53 -2.65 -9.97
C CYS A 141 -4.94 -2.16 -9.68
N VAL A 142 -5.13 -1.57 -8.52
CA VAL A 142 -6.40 -1.00 -8.10
C VAL A 142 -6.18 0.44 -7.66
N THR A 143 -7.01 1.36 -8.14
CA THR A 143 -7.12 2.72 -7.60
C THR A 143 -8.49 2.89 -6.96
N ALA A 144 -8.53 3.58 -5.82
CA ALA A 144 -9.75 3.88 -5.09
C ALA A 144 -9.67 5.30 -4.51
N GLN A 145 -10.75 6.06 -4.54
CA GLN A 145 -10.80 7.45 -4.11
C GLN A 145 -11.56 7.60 -2.80
N LYS A 146 -11.03 8.44 -1.89
CA LYS A 146 -11.75 8.89 -0.69
C LYS A 146 -12.77 9.95 -1.03
#